data_d008fa50a0d51d703ba85b56aa9f285e
#
_entry.id   d008fa50a0d51d703ba85b56aa9f285e
#
_cell.length_a   1.000
_cell.length_b   1.000
_cell.length_c   1.000
_cell.angle_alpha   90.00
_cell.angle_beta   90.00
_cell.angle_gamma   90.00
#
_symmetry.space_group_name_H-M   'P 1'
#
loop_
_entity.id
_entity.type
_entity.pdbx_description
1 polymer ?
#
loop_
_entity_poly.entity_id
_entity_poly.type
_entity_poly.pdbx_seq_one_letter_code
_entity_poly.pdbx_strand_id
1 'polypeptide(L)'
;VIFRFASGALGTLTVSDTAAAPWSWELTSGENPFYPRNDENCYLISGTEGALSVPRLELWRYRGETEKGWGQPLLSERLAVETVDPLVRQIRHFCAVVRGEAEPVVSGRDAARTLQVVQAVFEAARTGYTLELDAE
;
A
#
# COMPACT_ATOMS: atom_id res chain seq x y z
N VAL A 1 -5.93 1.84 13.33
CA VAL A 1 -6.91 2.62 12.53
C VAL A 1 -7.73 1.67 11.70
N ILE A 2 -9.02 1.98 11.51
CA ILE A 2 -9.91 1.26 10.59
C ILE A 2 -10.40 2.27 9.55
N PHE A 3 -10.31 1.89 8.28
CA PHE A 3 -10.84 2.67 7.17
C PHE A 3 -12.06 1.97 6.57
N ARG A 4 -13.08 2.76 6.23
CA ARG A 4 -14.21 2.34 5.41
C ARG A 4 -14.26 3.24 4.18
N PHE A 5 -14.03 2.66 3.03
CA PHE A 5 -14.03 3.39 1.76
C PHE A 5 -15.46 3.52 1.20
N ALA A 6 -15.71 4.54 0.41
CA ALA A 6 -17.00 4.75 -0.27
C ALA A 6 -17.41 3.56 -1.16
N SER A 7 -16.44 2.82 -1.70
CA SER A 7 -16.64 1.59 -2.47
C SER A 7 -17.16 0.40 -1.63
N GLY A 8 -17.17 0.51 -0.30
CA GLY A 8 -17.47 -0.57 0.63
C GLY A 8 -16.25 -1.39 1.05
N ALA A 9 -15.07 -1.14 0.48
CA ALA A 9 -13.83 -1.78 0.93
C ALA A 9 -13.50 -1.35 2.37
N LEU A 10 -12.84 -2.26 3.10
CA LEU A 10 -12.36 -2.01 4.46
C LEU A 10 -10.84 -2.09 4.48
N GLY A 11 -10.22 -1.29 5.31
CA GLY A 11 -8.78 -1.32 5.53
C GLY A 11 -8.44 -1.18 7.00
N THR A 12 -7.32 -1.75 7.40
CA THR A 12 -6.73 -1.56 8.72
C THR A 12 -5.30 -1.06 8.58
N LEU A 13 -4.90 -0.18 9.48
CA LEU A 13 -3.54 0.34 9.54
C LEU A 13 -3.05 0.33 10.98
N THR A 14 -1.90 -0.28 11.20
CA THR A 14 -1.16 -0.17 12.46
C THR A 14 -0.02 0.82 12.28
N VAL A 15 0.06 1.82 13.13
CA VAL A 15 1.11 2.84 13.14
C VAL A 15 1.73 2.92 14.53
N SER A 16 3.04 2.81 14.59
CA SER A 16 3.80 2.99 15.83
C SER A 16 5.24 3.36 15.47
N ASP A 17 5.82 4.29 16.20
CA ASP A 17 7.24 4.66 16.14
C ASP A 17 8.08 3.97 17.24
N THR A 18 7.44 3.22 18.13
CA THR A 18 8.06 2.57 19.30
C THR A 18 7.95 1.04 19.28
N ALA A 19 7.10 0.47 18.43
CA ALA A 19 6.93 -0.97 18.34
C ALA A 19 8.10 -1.62 17.60
N ALA A 20 8.72 -2.61 18.20
CA ALA A 20 9.71 -3.47 17.53
C ALA A 20 8.97 -4.48 16.65
N ALA A 21 8.81 -4.14 15.38
CA ALA A 21 8.09 -4.97 14.41
C ALA A 21 8.80 -4.97 13.04
N PRO A 22 8.80 -6.10 12.31
CA PRO A 22 9.49 -6.21 11.03
C PRO A 22 8.66 -5.70 9.84
N TRP A 23 7.42 -5.28 10.05
CA TRP A 23 6.41 -5.07 9.00
C TRP A 23 6.33 -3.62 8.48
N SER A 24 7.43 -2.89 8.46
CA SER A 24 7.48 -1.59 7.79
C SER A 24 7.95 -1.73 6.35
N TRP A 25 7.64 -0.72 5.51
CA TRP A 25 8.12 -0.67 4.14
C TRP A 25 9.65 -0.68 4.08
N GLU A 26 10.30 0.11 4.92
CA GLU A 26 11.75 0.25 4.98
C GLU A 26 12.45 -1.08 5.28
N LEU A 27 11.88 -1.88 6.19
CA LEU A 27 12.45 -3.16 6.60
C LEU A 27 12.10 -4.32 5.67
N THR A 28 11.12 -4.18 4.78
CA THR A 28 10.65 -5.29 3.94
C THR A 28 10.93 -5.10 2.45
N SER A 29 10.90 -3.87 1.92
CA SER A 29 11.07 -3.59 0.49
C SER A 29 12.49 -3.86 0.00
N GLY A 30 13.50 -3.56 0.82
CA GLY A 30 14.91 -3.64 0.43
C GLY A 30 15.35 -2.53 -0.52
N GLU A 31 14.56 -1.45 -0.66
CA GLU A 31 14.88 -0.30 -1.52
C GLU A 31 15.98 0.59 -0.94
N ASN A 32 16.09 0.65 0.39
CA ASN A 32 17.08 1.44 1.07
C ASN A 32 18.13 0.53 1.74
N PRO A 33 19.39 0.53 1.28
CA PRO A 33 20.44 -0.35 1.80
C PRO A 33 20.86 -0.05 3.26
N PHE A 34 20.46 1.09 3.83
CA PHE A 34 20.72 1.40 5.24
C PHE A 34 19.87 0.57 6.21
N TYR A 35 18.74 0.03 5.76
CA TYR A 35 17.87 -0.78 6.59
C TYR A 35 18.11 -2.27 6.37
N PRO A 36 18.24 -3.06 7.45
CA PRO A 36 18.33 -4.51 7.32
C PRO A 36 17.01 -5.07 6.78
N ARG A 37 17.07 -5.72 5.61
CA ARG A 37 15.87 -6.29 4.98
C ARG A 37 15.41 -7.55 5.69
N ASN A 38 14.11 -7.61 5.98
CA ASN A 38 13.40 -8.81 6.42
C ASN A 38 12.57 -9.39 5.26
N ASP A 39 12.48 -10.72 5.17
CA ASP A 39 11.64 -11.40 4.18
C ASP A 39 10.20 -11.52 4.69
N GLU A 40 9.56 -10.36 4.91
CA GLU A 40 8.19 -10.22 5.40
C GLU A 40 7.37 -9.33 4.45
N ASN A 41 6.06 -9.27 4.68
CA ASN A 41 5.16 -8.35 3.99
C ASN A 41 4.67 -7.27 4.94
N CYS A 42 4.48 -6.06 4.43
CA CYS A 42 3.90 -4.94 5.19
C CYS A 42 2.50 -4.56 4.71
N TYR A 43 2.09 -4.99 3.50
CA TYR A 43 0.72 -4.83 3.03
C TYR A 43 0.14 -6.17 2.59
N LEU A 44 -1.12 -6.42 3.01
CA LEU A 44 -1.93 -7.54 2.57
C LEU A 44 -3.22 -6.98 1.96
N ILE A 45 -3.46 -7.24 0.68
CA ILE A 45 -4.60 -6.74 -0.06
C ILE A 45 -5.43 -7.94 -0.48
N SER A 46 -6.69 -8.00 -0.06
CA SER A 46 -7.59 -9.10 -0.39
C SER A 46 -8.82 -8.59 -1.13
N GLY A 47 -9.18 -9.28 -2.19
CA GLY A 47 -10.36 -9.00 -2.99
C GLY A 47 -11.15 -10.28 -3.30
N THR A 48 -12.23 -10.14 -4.04
CA THR A 48 -13.10 -11.27 -4.42
C THR A 48 -12.45 -12.23 -5.42
N GLU A 49 -11.47 -11.76 -6.17
CA GLU A 49 -10.78 -12.54 -7.20
C GLU A 49 -9.44 -13.11 -6.75
N GLY A 50 -8.86 -12.55 -5.69
CA GLY A 50 -7.57 -12.99 -5.18
C GLY A 50 -7.02 -12.07 -4.11
N ALA A 51 -5.81 -12.36 -3.66
CA ALA A 51 -5.09 -11.57 -2.68
C ALA A 51 -3.65 -11.32 -3.14
N LEU A 52 -3.11 -10.17 -2.78
CA LEU A 52 -1.73 -9.77 -3.05
C LEU A 52 -1.03 -9.41 -1.75
N SER A 53 0.16 -9.94 -1.55
CA SER A 53 1.06 -9.53 -0.48
C SER A 53 2.21 -8.68 -1.01
N VAL A 54 2.55 -7.60 -0.32
CA VAL A 54 3.54 -6.62 -0.74
C VAL A 54 4.54 -6.39 0.41
N PRO A 55 5.86 -6.33 0.13
CA PRO A 55 6.53 -6.20 -1.16
C PRO A 55 6.90 -7.51 -1.87
N ARG A 56 6.62 -8.69 -1.29
CA ARG A 56 6.99 -9.98 -1.91
C ARG A 56 6.26 -10.25 -3.22
N LEU A 57 5.16 -9.55 -3.48
CA LEU A 57 4.32 -9.65 -4.68
C LEU A 57 3.82 -11.07 -4.94
N GLU A 58 3.40 -11.75 -3.88
CA GLU A 58 2.75 -13.04 -3.97
C GLU A 58 1.27 -12.84 -4.26
N LEU A 59 0.85 -13.24 -5.45
CA LEU A 59 -0.54 -13.21 -5.90
C LEU A 59 -1.18 -14.57 -5.64
N TRP A 60 -2.27 -14.57 -4.89
CA TRP A 60 -3.07 -15.75 -4.57
C TRP A 60 -4.41 -15.70 -5.27
N ARG A 61 -4.80 -16.77 -5.98
CA ARG A 61 -6.07 -16.84 -6.69
C ARG A 61 -6.56 -18.28 -6.86
N TYR A 62 -7.85 -18.45 -7.09
CA TYR A 62 -8.39 -19.74 -7.49
C TYR A 62 -7.98 -20.08 -8.92
N ARG A 63 -7.93 -21.37 -9.24
CA ARG A 63 -7.57 -21.86 -10.57
C ARG A 63 -8.76 -21.69 -11.53
N GLY A 64 -8.65 -20.78 -12.50
CA GLY A 64 -9.66 -20.58 -13.54
C GLY A 64 -11.02 -20.11 -13.02
N GLU A 65 -12.08 -20.43 -13.76
CA GLU A 65 -13.48 -20.08 -13.43
C GLU A 65 -14.17 -21.13 -12.53
N THR A 66 -13.41 -21.96 -11.84
CA THR A 66 -13.96 -22.97 -10.94
C THR A 66 -14.71 -22.32 -9.77
N GLU A 67 -15.65 -23.07 -9.21
CA GLU A 67 -16.42 -22.65 -8.04
C GLU A 67 -15.47 -22.27 -6.89
N LYS A 68 -15.55 -21.00 -6.47
CA LYS A 68 -14.73 -20.45 -5.39
C LYS A 68 -15.31 -20.88 -4.05
N GLY A 69 -14.47 -21.34 -3.14
CA GLY A 69 -14.95 -21.74 -1.83
C GLY A 69 -13.85 -22.34 -0.95
N TRP A 70 -14.19 -22.55 0.31
CA TRP A 70 -13.27 -23.07 1.33
C TRP A 70 -12.67 -24.46 1.03
N GLY A 71 -13.33 -25.23 0.20
CA GLY A 71 -12.86 -26.54 -0.23
C GLY A 71 -11.93 -26.51 -1.44
N GLN A 72 -11.66 -25.36 -2.02
CA GLN A 72 -10.84 -25.23 -3.22
C GLN A 72 -9.46 -24.66 -2.89
N PRO A 73 -8.38 -25.23 -3.46
CA PRO A 73 -7.04 -24.72 -3.22
C PRO A 73 -6.81 -23.37 -3.91
N LEU A 74 -6.17 -22.45 -3.19
CA LEU A 74 -5.60 -21.25 -3.77
C LEU A 74 -4.23 -21.56 -4.36
N LEU A 75 -3.98 -21.06 -5.55
CA LEU A 75 -2.67 -21.07 -6.19
C LEU A 75 -1.96 -19.75 -5.87
N SER A 76 -0.67 -19.83 -5.59
CA SER A 76 0.18 -18.66 -5.44
C SER A 76 1.19 -18.58 -6.57
N GLU A 77 1.45 -17.37 -7.02
CA GLU A 77 2.56 -17.05 -7.92
C GLU A 77 3.27 -15.81 -7.42
N ARG A 78 4.57 -15.74 -7.59
CA ARG A 78 5.36 -14.56 -7.27
C ARG A 78 5.57 -13.75 -8.54
N LEU A 79 5.09 -12.50 -8.53
CA LEU A 79 5.25 -11.60 -9.66
C LEU A 79 6.70 -11.08 -9.70
N ALA A 80 7.31 -11.12 -10.88
CA ALA A 80 8.63 -10.56 -11.09
C ALA A 80 8.53 -9.05 -11.33
N VAL A 81 9.34 -8.28 -10.61
CA VAL A 81 9.45 -6.83 -10.77
C VAL A 81 10.93 -6.45 -10.85
N GLU A 82 11.23 -5.55 -11.77
CA GLU A 82 12.57 -4.98 -11.87
C GLU A 82 12.87 -4.11 -10.64
N THR A 83 13.95 -4.41 -9.95
CA THR A 83 14.42 -3.60 -8.83
C THR A 83 15.20 -2.41 -9.37
N VAL A 84 14.71 -1.20 -9.10
CA VAL A 84 15.35 0.06 -9.46
C VAL A 84 15.46 0.95 -8.24
N ASP A 85 16.42 1.84 -8.23
CA ASP A 85 16.54 2.85 -7.16
C ASP A 85 15.35 3.83 -7.25
N PRO A 86 14.47 3.87 -6.22
CA PRO A 86 13.26 4.68 -6.26
C PRO A 86 13.57 6.18 -6.25
N LEU A 87 14.64 6.62 -5.58
CA LEU A 87 15.02 8.03 -5.51
C LEU A 87 15.52 8.53 -6.85
N VAL A 88 16.34 7.76 -7.54
CA VAL A 88 16.78 8.09 -8.90
C VAL A 88 15.60 8.16 -9.86
N ARG A 89 14.66 7.21 -9.76
CA ARG A 89 13.45 7.18 -10.57
C ARG A 89 12.56 8.40 -10.29
N GLN A 90 12.38 8.75 -9.03
CA GLN A 90 11.60 9.92 -8.60
C GLN A 90 12.18 11.22 -9.17
N ILE A 91 13.49 11.45 -9.04
CA ILE A 91 14.14 12.66 -9.56
C ILE A 91 14.04 12.73 -11.07
N ARG A 92 14.26 11.64 -11.79
CA ARG A 92 14.12 11.61 -13.25
C ARG A 92 12.69 11.96 -13.67
N HIS A 93 11.69 11.39 -13.01
CA HIS A 93 10.28 11.70 -13.26
C HIS A 93 9.95 13.16 -12.96
N PHE A 94 10.39 13.68 -11.81
CA PHE A 94 10.22 15.10 -11.46
C PHE A 94 10.79 16.02 -12.51
N CYS A 95 12.00 15.76 -13.00
CA CYS A 95 12.61 16.54 -14.08
C CYS A 95 11.79 16.48 -15.38
N ALA A 96 11.21 15.32 -15.72
CA ALA A 96 10.34 15.18 -16.89
C ALA A 96 9.04 16.00 -16.73
N VAL A 97 8.44 16.00 -15.54
CA VAL A 97 7.26 16.83 -15.23
C VAL A 97 7.59 18.31 -15.37
N VAL A 98 8.71 18.77 -14.83
CA VAL A 98 9.14 20.19 -14.93
C VAL A 98 9.32 20.61 -16.39
N ARG A 99 9.79 19.70 -17.27
CA ARG A 99 9.94 19.98 -18.70
C ARG A 99 8.64 19.84 -19.51
N GLY A 100 7.54 19.44 -18.87
CA GLY A 100 6.27 19.18 -19.54
C GLY A 100 6.25 17.90 -20.40
N GLU A 101 7.17 16.96 -20.13
CA GLU A 101 7.32 15.70 -20.84
C GLU A 101 6.51 14.55 -20.18
N ALA A 102 6.05 14.76 -18.95
CA ALA A 102 5.27 13.78 -18.19
C ALA A 102 4.29 14.48 -17.24
N GLU A 103 3.20 13.79 -16.92
CA GLU A 103 2.28 14.20 -15.86
C GLU A 103 2.76 13.66 -14.49
N PRO A 104 2.47 14.39 -13.39
CA PRO A 104 2.78 13.91 -12.05
C PRO A 104 2.07 12.57 -11.74
N VAL A 105 2.80 11.56 -11.29
CA VAL A 105 2.19 10.31 -10.78
C VAL A 105 1.35 10.58 -9.53
N VAL A 106 1.80 11.52 -8.69
CA VAL A 106 1.06 12.02 -7.54
C VAL A 106 0.96 13.53 -7.68
N SER A 107 -0.24 14.04 -7.89
CA SER A 107 -0.47 15.49 -7.99
C SER A 107 -0.43 16.16 -6.61
N GLY A 108 -0.32 17.48 -6.57
CA GLY A 108 -0.45 18.25 -5.34
C GLY A 108 -1.83 18.06 -4.66
N ARG A 109 -2.89 17.83 -5.44
CA ARG A 109 -4.23 17.52 -4.94
C ARG A 109 -4.25 16.13 -4.26
N ASP A 110 -3.66 15.12 -4.87
CA ASP A 110 -3.57 13.77 -4.25
C ASP A 110 -2.76 13.80 -2.96
N ALA A 111 -1.66 14.56 -2.94
CA ALA A 111 -0.85 14.75 -1.73
C ALA A 111 -1.64 15.45 -0.61
N ALA A 112 -2.43 16.48 -0.96
CA ALA A 112 -3.29 17.18 0.00
C ALA A 112 -4.37 16.24 0.59
N ARG A 113 -5.01 15.40 -0.23
CA ARG A 113 -5.96 14.38 0.23
C ARG A 113 -5.30 13.36 1.17
N THR A 114 -4.12 12.91 0.84
CA THR A 114 -3.36 12.01 1.72
C THR A 114 -3.08 12.67 3.08
N LEU A 115 -2.70 13.95 3.08
CA LEU A 115 -2.47 14.70 4.32
C LEU A 115 -3.75 14.86 5.15
N GLN A 116 -4.90 15.10 4.52
CA GLN A 116 -6.21 15.15 5.21
C GLN A 116 -6.50 13.82 5.93
N VAL A 117 -6.26 12.68 5.26
CA VAL A 117 -6.43 11.36 5.89
C VAL A 117 -5.50 11.19 7.07
N VAL A 118 -4.23 11.58 6.96
CA VAL A 118 -3.26 11.53 8.07
C VAL A 118 -3.73 12.37 9.25
N GLN A 119 -4.19 13.60 9.00
CA GLN A 119 -4.73 14.46 10.06
C GLN A 119 -5.98 13.87 10.73
N ALA A 120 -6.88 13.28 9.93
CA ALA A 120 -8.06 12.60 10.46
C ALA A 120 -7.71 11.39 11.32
N VAL A 121 -6.65 10.65 10.99
CA VAL A 121 -6.15 9.55 11.83
C VAL A 121 -5.73 10.05 13.22
N PHE A 122 -4.98 11.15 13.30
CA PHE A 122 -4.60 11.75 14.57
C PHE A 122 -5.81 12.25 15.38
N GLU A 123 -6.75 12.89 14.70
CA GLU A 123 -7.96 13.39 15.35
C GLU A 123 -8.86 12.26 15.84
N ALA A 124 -9.05 11.21 15.05
CA ALA A 124 -9.79 10.01 15.46
C ALA A 124 -9.13 9.32 16.67
N ALA A 125 -7.80 9.22 16.68
CA ALA A 125 -7.07 8.66 17.81
C ALA A 125 -7.24 9.51 19.08
N ARG A 126 -7.26 10.84 18.96
CA ARG A 126 -7.41 11.77 20.08
C ARG A 126 -8.83 11.79 20.65
N THR A 127 -9.85 11.70 19.80
CA THR A 127 -11.25 11.84 20.18
C THR A 127 -11.97 10.52 20.44
N GLY A 128 -11.49 9.44 19.84
CA GLY A 128 -12.18 8.14 19.83
C GLY A 128 -13.37 8.06 18.86
N TYR A 129 -13.63 9.11 18.09
CA TYR A 129 -14.75 9.15 17.13
C TYR A 129 -14.34 8.79 15.72
N THR A 130 -15.30 8.27 14.95
CA THR A 130 -15.18 8.13 13.51
C THR A 130 -15.28 9.51 12.86
N LEU A 131 -14.38 9.79 11.92
CA LEU A 131 -14.42 10.99 11.11
C LEU A 131 -14.79 10.62 9.68
N GLU A 132 -15.70 11.39 9.08
CA GLU A 132 -16.03 11.28 7.67
C GLU A 132 -15.22 12.31 6.89
N LEU A 133 -14.64 11.88 5.77
CA LEU A 133 -13.93 12.73 4.84
C LEU A 133 -14.74 12.83 3.56
N ASP A 134 -14.96 14.06 3.11
CA ASP A 134 -15.69 14.31 1.87
C ASP A 134 -14.88 13.77 0.68
N ALA A 135 -15.56 13.04 -0.19
CA ALA A 135 -15.04 12.65 -1.50
C ALA A 135 -15.29 13.82 -2.46
N GLU A 136 -14.29 14.72 -2.61
CA GLU A 136 -14.29 15.71 -3.69
C GLU A 136 -13.79 15.12 -5.02
#